data_145bf14b44d425db8035110f66ffab86
#
_entry.id   145bf14b44d425db8035110f66ffab86
#
_cell.length_a   1.000
_cell.length_b   1.000
_cell.length_c   1.000
_cell.angle_alpha   90.00
_cell.angle_beta   90.00
_cell.angle_gamma   90.00
#
_symmetry.space_group_name_H-M   'P 1'
#
loop_
_entity.id
_entity.type
_entity.pdbx_description
1 polymer ?
#
loop_
_entity_poly.entity_id
_entity_poly.type
_entity_poly.pdbx_seq_one_letter_code
_entity_poly.pdbx_strand_id
1 'polypeptide(L)'
;MILLGGIILAGVSGCDTRFQVEDVLSQYTAGLNRSQFVSVSSPAIVMPASLPSSRHRQQSLTQFDIGLLDYLSLQQCNVGVVAGRKNSILGKVMPDSQRFLYELDIIRAIESCDIQSDTLADELRHIAQQKRLELPMAFGNALFNGAESEAFFSLSNGFLPLNYSTAQQQELMNALNRLVVIGDSLDRLPIVDASVFEGDLKILMDSEYAGRLLYTITRLTDYLERVTHTIDGLDQSICGAPMGYFKQQYESHYVESVQPYMGRINRSAYQVLPLLNTLFELSAPLSNEMRFFSQQFSLTAADSRWQRYQRASQEHARQWSTLFGRCAMSVGGES
;
A
#
# COMPACT_ATOMS: atom_id res chain seq x y z
N MET A 1 -43.37 -38.71 28.13
CA MET A 1 -41.93 -38.95 27.96
C MET A 1 -41.42 -37.93 26.97
N ILE A 2 -40.92 -36.80 27.47
CA ILE A 2 -40.50 -35.63 26.67
C ILE A 2 -38.97 -35.67 26.64
N LEU A 3 -38.40 -35.89 25.43
CA LEU A 3 -36.95 -35.82 25.18
C LEU A 3 -36.57 -34.36 24.93
N LEU A 4 -35.89 -33.72 25.89
CA LEU A 4 -35.20 -32.45 25.69
C LEU A 4 -33.91 -32.69 24.87
N GLY A 5 -33.90 -32.28 23.61
CA GLY A 5 -32.72 -32.22 22.80
C GLY A 5 -31.90 -30.96 23.15
N GLY A 6 -30.77 -31.12 23.82
CA GLY A 6 -29.82 -30.04 24.08
C GLY A 6 -29.09 -29.68 22.81
N ILE A 7 -29.28 -28.44 22.30
CA ILE A 7 -28.49 -27.85 21.23
C ILE A 7 -27.19 -27.35 21.86
N ILE A 8 -26.08 -28.06 21.61
CA ILE A 8 -24.73 -27.56 21.92
C ILE A 8 -24.38 -26.52 20.86
N LEU A 9 -24.49 -25.24 21.18
CA LEU A 9 -23.86 -24.15 20.39
C LEU A 9 -22.34 -24.27 20.58
N ALA A 10 -21.67 -24.95 19.64
CA ALA A 10 -20.23 -24.83 19.48
C ALA A 10 -19.93 -23.40 19.03
N GLY A 11 -19.51 -22.53 19.96
CA GLY A 11 -18.99 -21.22 19.69
C GLY A 11 -17.72 -21.36 18.84
N VAL A 12 -17.82 -21.10 17.55
CA VAL A 12 -16.66 -20.93 16.69
C VAL A 12 -16.04 -19.58 17.08
N SER A 13 -15.16 -19.57 18.09
CA SER A 13 -14.25 -18.47 18.32
C SER A 13 -13.22 -18.48 17.17
N GLY A 14 -13.60 -17.89 16.03
CA GLY A 14 -12.68 -17.58 14.97
C GLY A 14 -11.66 -16.58 15.53
N CYS A 15 -10.43 -17.05 15.82
CA CYS A 15 -9.32 -16.17 16.14
C CYS A 15 -9.13 -15.25 14.91
N ASP A 16 -9.54 -14.01 15.04
CA ASP A 16 -9.34 -13.00 14.01
C ASP A 16 -7.82 -12.75 13.86
N THR A 17 -7.25 -13.22 12.76
CA THR A 17 -5.81 -13.14 12.49
C THR A 17 -5.27 -11.72 12.49
N ARG A 18 -6.16 -10.72 12.39
CA ARG A 18 -5.83 -9.30 12.44
C ARG A 18 -5.28 -8.86 13.80
N PHE A 19 -5.68 -9.53 14.89
CA PHE A 19 -5.26 -9.19 16.25
C PHE A 19 -4.07 -10.02 16.77
N GLN A 20 -3.70 -11.12 16.09
CA GLN A 20 -2.59 -11.97 16.54
C GLN A 20 -1.26 -11.21 16.68
N VAL A 21 -1.00 -10.23 15.80
CA VAL A 21 0.23 -9.43 15.88
C VAL A 21 0.18 -8.49 17.07
N GLU A 22 -0.97 -7.87 17.36
CA GLU A 22 -1.17 -7.04 18.55
C GLU A 22 -0.93 -7.83 19.82
N ASP A 23 -1.40 -9.09 19.88
CA ASP A 23 -1.17 -9.99 21.01
C ASP A 23 0.31 -10.27 21.21
N VAL A 24 1.08 -10.54 20.13
CA VAL A 24 2.54 -10.76 20.20
C VAL A 24 3.25 -9.51 20.76
N LEU A 25 2.89 -8.33 20.29
CA LEU A 25 3.48 -7.07 20.75
C LEU A 25 3.09 -6.75 22.21
N SER A 26 1.83 -7.03 22.56
CA SER A 26 1.32 -6.84 23.93
C SER A 26 1.96 -7.81 24.90
N GLN A 27 2.23 -9.06 24.51
CA GLN A 27 2.94 -10.04 25.35
C GLN A 27 4.36 -9.58 25.66
N TYR A 28 5.04 -8.97 24.69
CA TYR A 28 6.38 -8.42 24.90
C TYR A 28 6.36 -7.32 25.97
N THR A 29 5.49 -6.32 25.83
CA THR A 29 5.38 -5.24 26.80
C THR A 29 4.87 -5.71 28.16
N ALA A 30 3.89 -6.63 28.19
CA ALA A 30 3.38 -7.24 29.41
C ALA A 30 4.43 -8.07 30.15
N GLY A 31 5.29 -8.79 29.40
CA GLY A 31 6.43 -9.51 29.96
C GLY A 31 7.37 -8.56 30.74
N LEU A 32 7.74 -7.43 30.13
CA LEU A 32 8.56 -6.41 30.78
C LEU A 32 7.87 -5.81 32.02
N ASN A 33 6.57 -5.50 31.92
CA ASN A 33 5.77 -4.87 32.98
C ASN A 33 5.51 -5.77 34.22
N ARG A 34 5.81 -7.07 34.14
CA ARG A 34 5.77 -7.92 35.35
C ARG A 34 6.90 -7.63 36.32
N SER A 35 7.91 -6.89 35.87
CA SER A 35 8.99 -6.42 36.73
C SER A 35 8.58 -5.12 37.45
N GLN A 36 8.98 -4.98 38.72
CA GLN A 36 8.81 -3.73 39.46
C GLN A 36 9.71 -2.59 38.99
N PHE A 37 10.69 -2.87 38.12
CA PHE A 37 11.71 -1.90 37.68
C PHE A 37 11.29 -1.10 36.46
N VAL A 38 10.31 -1.57 35.70
CA VAL A 38 9.86 -0.90 34.45
C VAL A 38 8.35 -0.85 34.39
N SER A 39 7.84 0.19 33.73
CA SER A 39 6.46 0.35 33.36
C SER A 39 6.37 0.87 31.93
N VAL A 40 6.27 -0.05 30.97
CA VAL A 40 6.03 0.28 29.57
C VAL A 40 4.55 0.60 29.41
N SER A 41 4.23 1.85 29.10
CA SER A 41 2.84 2.25 28.83
C SER A 41 2.35 1.63 27.52
N SER A 42 1.04 1.33 27.42
CA SER A 42 0.45 0.93 26.13
C SER A 42 0.64 2.05 25.10
N PRO A 43 0.97 1.72 23.83
CA PRO A 43 1.12 2.73 22.80
C PRO A 43 -0.19 3.50 22.59
N ALA A 44 -0.08 4.82 22.46
CA ALA A 44 -1.19 5.60 21.93
C ALA A 44 -1.42 5.17 20.46
N ILE A 45 -2.66 5.11 20.04
CA ILE A 45 -2.98 4.80 18.64
C ILE A 45 -2.70 6.06 17.81
N VAL A 46 -1.50 6.15 17.22
CA VAL A 46 -1.15 7.19 16.25
C VAL A 46 -1.35 6.63 14.86
N MET A 47 -2.46 6.95 14.24
CA MET A 47 -2.75 6.47 12.89
C MET A 47 -1.89 7.22 11.87
N PRO A 48 -1.37 6.51 10.84
CA PRO A 48 -0.76 7.16 9.68
C PRO A 48 -1.81 7.93 8.89
N ALA A 49 -1.38 8.80 7.97
CA ALA A 49 -2.31 9.47 7.07
C ALA A 49 -3.01 8.44 6.18
N SER A 50 -4.33 8.51 6.11
CA SER A 50 -5.13 7.67 5.20
C SER A 50 -5.01 8.16 3.75
N LEU A 51 -5.41 7.30 2.80
CA LEU A 51 -5.55 7.68 1.40
C LEU A 51 -6.41 8.95 1.31
N PRO A 52 -5.98 10.01 0.58
CA PRO A 52 -6.77 11.22 0.40
C PRO A 52 -8.16 10.94 -0.19
N SER A 53 -9.11 11.81 0.04
CA SER A 53 -10.45 11.66 -0.55
C SER A 53 -10.40 11.65 -2.08
N SER A 54 -11.39 11.02 -2.72
CA SER A 54 -11.48 10.93 -4.19
C SER A 54 -11.30 12.30 -4.87
N ARG A 55 -11.86 13.36 -4.32
CA ARG A 55 -11.70 14.74 -4.84
C ARG A 55 -10.24 15.21 -4.93
N HIS A 56 -9.37 14.75 -4.03
CA HIS A 56 -7.95 15.10 -4.01
C HIS A 56 -7.08 14.11 -4.80
N ARG A 57 -7.65 12.97 -5.20
CA ARG A 57 -6.98 11.96 -6.04
C ARG A 57 -7.30 12.14 -7.51
N GLN A 58 -8.55 12.56 -7.81
CA GLN A 58 -9.06 12.71 -9.16
C GLN A 58 -8.33 13.83 -9.90
N GLN A 59 -7.74 13.51 -11.03
CA GLN A 59 -7.13 14.45 -11.96
C GLN A 59 -8.11 14.71 -13.12
N SER A 60 -8.31 16.00 -13.45
CA SER A 60 -9.21 16.38 -14.54
C SER A 60 -8.58 16.07 -15.89
N LEU A 61 -9.33 15.40 -16.76
CA LEU A 61 -8.93 15.12 -18.14
C LEU A 61 -9.75 15.98 -19.08
N THR A 62 -9.12 16.50 -20.12
CA THR A 62 -9.81 17.28 -21.16
C THR A 62 -10.89 16.44 -21.82
N GLN A 63 -12.08 17.02 -21.88
CA GLN A 63 -13.21 16.43 -22.59
C GLN A 63 -13.13 16.78 -24.06
N PHE A 64 -13.40 15.80 -24.90
CA PHE A 64 -13.41 15.97 -26.33
C PHE A 64 -14.84 15.71 -26.83
N ASP A 65 -15.47 16.75 -27.36
CA ASP A 65 -16.80 16.68 -27.94
C ASP A 65 -16.67 16.84 -29.46
N ILE A 66 -17.07 15.81 -30.22
CA ILE A 66 -17.12 15.84 -31.68
C ILE A 66 -18.48 16.36 -32.11
N GLY A 67 -18.52 17.37 -32.95
CA GLY A 67 -19.72 17.84 -33.61
C GLY A 67 -20.39 16.73 -34.45
N LEU A 68 -21.70 16.80 -34.64
CA LEU A 68 -22.45 15.76 -35.36
C LEU A 68 -21.95 15.59 -36.81
N LEU A 69 -21.61 16.69 -37.49
CA LEU A 69 -21.12 16.64 -38.88
C LEU A 69 -19.70 16.04 -38.96
N ASP A 70 -18.84 16.40 -38.00
CA ASP A 70 -17.48 15.84 -37.90
C ASP A 70 -17.55 14.36 -37.52
N TYR A 71 -18.46 13.97 -36.62
CA TYR A 71 -18.71 12.57 -36.29
C TYR A 71 -19.08 11.73 -37.53
N LEU A 72 -19.93 12.26 -38.42
CA LEU A 72 -20.33 11.56 -39.65
C LEU A 72 -19.13 11.41 -40.61
N SER A 73 -18.24 12.40 -40.70
CA SER A 73 -17.02 12.33 -41.52
C SER A 73 -16.01 11.34 -40.97
N LEU A 74 -16.02 11.10 -39.65
CA LEU A 74 -15.12 10.14 -38.96
C LEU A 74 -15.63 8.69 -38.96
N GLN A 75 -16.80 8.41 -39.56
CA GLN A 75 -17.33 7.04 -39.71
C GLN A 75 -16.44 6.16 -40.58
N GLN A 76 -15.60 6.76 -41.42
CA GLN A 76 -14.68 6.03 -42.31
C GLN A 76 -13.45 5.47 -41.58
N CYS A 77 -13.21 5.90 -40.33
CA CYS A 77 -12.12 5.41 -39.50
C CYS A 77 -12.60 5.11 -38.06
N ASN A 78 -11.77 4.41 -37.28
CA ASN A 78 -12.13 3.96 -35.94
C ASN A 78 -12.43 5.10 -34.93
N VAL A 79 -12.11 6.35 -35.23
CA VAL A 79 -12.35 7.50 -34.33
C VAL A 79 -13.83 7.60 -33.98
N GLY A 80 -14.72 7.54 -34.97
CA GLY A 80 -16.16 7.60 -34.75
C GLY A 80 -16.67 6.43 -33.87
N VAL A 81 -16.15 5.23 -34.09
CA VAL A 81 -16.51 4.05 -33.29
C VAL A 81 -16.06 4.19 -31.83
N VAL A 82 -14.80 4.60 -31.62
CA VAL A 82 -14.23 4.77 -30.26
C VAL A 82 -14.93 5.93 -29.54
N ALA A 83 -15.10 7.09 -30.19
CA ALA A 83 -15.77 8.26 -29.61
C ALA A 83 -17.24 7.92 -29.24
N GLY A 84 -17.93 7.11 -30.07
CA GLY A 84 -19.28 6.66 -29.81
C GLY A 84 -19.44 5.87 -28.51
N ARG A 85 -18.43 5.12 -28.09
CA ARG A 85 -18.44 4.42 -26.81
C ARG A 85 -18.59 5.38 -25.61
N LYS A 86 -17.88 6.52 -25.62
CA LYS A 86 -17.98 7.54 -24.58
C LYS A 86 -19.31 8.26 -24.56
N ASN A 87 -19.89 8.52 -25.73
CA ASN A 87 -21.17 9.24 -25.87
C ASN A 87 -22.38 8.36 -25.54
N SER A 88 -22.19 7.06 -25.33
CA SER A 88 -23.24 6.16 -24.87
C SER A 88 -23.65 6.48 -23.41
N ILE A 89 -24.83 6.01 -22.99
CA ILE A 89 -25.29 6.13 -21.59
C ILE A 89 -24.28 5.50 -20.62
N LEU A 90 -23.72 4.36 -20.98
CA LEU A 90 -22.70 3.68 -20.18
C LEU A 90 -21.37 4.44 -20.18
N GLY A 91 -21.00 5.09 -21.28
CA GLY A 91 -19.77 5.89 -21.37
C GLY A 91 -19.76 7.13 -20.47
N LYS A 92 -20.94 7.65 -20.10
CA LYS A 92 -21.06 8.81 -19.19
C LYS A 92 -20.74 8.47 -17.73
N VAL A 93 -20.86 7.19 -17.34
CA VAL A 93 -20.58 6.67 -15.99
C VAL A 93 -19.41 5.68 -16.00
N MET A 94 -18.51 5.83 -16.96
CA MET A 94 -17.37 4.95 -17.16
C MET A 94 -16.42 5.04 -15.95
N PRO A 95 -16.06 3.91 -15.31
CA PRO A 95 -15.03 3.87 -14.27
C PRO A 95 -13.67 4.38 -14.78
N ASP A 96 -12.84 4.88 -13.89
CA ASP A 96 -11.52 5.42 -14.27
C ASP A 96 -10.61 4.39 -14.95
N SER A 97 -10.71 3.10 -14.58
CA SER A 97 -10.00 2.00 -15.28
C SER A 97 -10.38 1.91 -16.75
N GLN A 98 -11.69 1.92 -17.03
CA GLN A 98 -12.23 1.90 -18.39
C GLN A 98 -11.93 3.22 -19.13
N ARG A 99 -11.94 4.32 -18.41
CA ARG A 99 -11.58 5.64 -18.96
C ARG A 99 -10.13 5.67 -19.44
N PHE A 100 -9.21 5.15 -18.69
CA PHE A 100 -7.81 5.03 -19.10
C PHE A 100 -7.65 4.21 -20.40
N LEU A 101 -8.30 3.06 -20.48
CA LEU A 101 -8.29 2.23 -21.69
C LEU A 101 -8.91 2.96 -22.90
N TYR A 102 -9.99 3.71 -22.66
CA TYR A 102 -10.59 4.55 -23.69
C TYR A 102 -9.64 5.64 -24.18
N GLU A 103 -8.86 6.30 -23.29
CA GLU A 103 -7.91 7.32 -23.69
C GLU A 103 -6.78 6.74 -24.55
N LEU A 104 -6.28 5.54 -24.28
CA LEU A 104 -5.35 4.84 -25.14
C LEU A 104 -5.95 4.54 -26.53
N ASP A 105 -7.19 4.06 -26.56
CA ASP A 105 -7.86 3.68 -27.81
C ASP A 105 -8.17 4.88 -28.69
N ILE A 106 -8.64 6.01 -28.10
CA ILE A 106 -8.99 7.18 -28.91
C ILE A 106 -7.76 7.87 -29.51
N ILE A 107 -6.64 7.90 -28.78
CA ILE A 107 -5.37 8.44 -29.33
C ILE A 107 -4.93 7.58 -30.52
N ARG A 108 -4.88 6.26 -30.37
CA ARG A 108 -4.52 5.34 -31.46
C ARG A 108 -5.47 5.48 -32.67
N ALA A 109 -6.76 5.59 -32.43
CA ALA A 109 -7.74 5.75 -33.48
C ALA A 109 -7.53 7.05 -34.26
N ILE A 110 -7.24 8.17 -33.59
CA ILE A 110 -6.95 9.46 -34.22
C ILE A 110 -5.65 9.37 -35.03
N GLU A 111 -4.57 8.84 -34.46
CA GLU A 111 -3.26 8.79 -35.10
C GLU A 111 -3.19 7.84 -36.31
N SER A 112 -4.08 6.83 -36.35
CA SER A 112 -4.17 5.89 -37.48
C SER A 112 -5.20 6.29 -38.53
N CYS A 113 -5.92 7.42 -38.35
CA CYS A 113 -6.99 7.84 -39.27
C CYS A 113 -6.44 8.72 -40.38
N ASP A 114 -6.73 8.38 -41.65
CA ASP A 114 -6.46 9.23 -42.81
C ASP A 114 -7.67 10.16 -43.03
N ILE A 115 -7.51 11.43 -42.65
CA ILE A 115 -8.58 12.44 -42.64
C ILE A 115 -8.38 13.36 -43.85
N GLN A 116 -9.39 13.41 -44.71
CA GLN A 116 -9.37 14.18 -45.97
C GLN A 116 -9.49 15.69 -45.77
N SER A 117 -10.08 16.12 -44.64
CA SER A 117 -10.17 17.55 -44.32
C SER A 117 -8.98 18.01 -43.50
N ASP A 118 -8.17 18.90 -44.07
CA ASP A 118 -6.96 19.44 -43.39
C ASP A 118 -7.33 20.10 -42.04
N THR A 119 -8.43 20.83 -41.96
CA THR A 119 -8.86 21.52 -40.74
C THR A 119 -9.22 20.50 -39.64
N LEU A 120 -9.97 19.47 -39.97
CA LEU A 120 -10.34 18.42 -39.05
C LEU A 120 -9.13 17.56 -38.64
N ALA A 121 -8.23 17.32 -39.58
CA ALA A 121 -6.98 16.59 -39.30
C ALA A 121 -6.09 17.36 -38.30
N ASP A 122 -5.97 18.68 -38.45
CA ASP A 122 -5.21 19.52 -37.52
C ASP A 122 -5.83 19.56 -36.13
N GLU A 123 -7.15 19.71 -36.04
CA GLU A 123 -7.89 19.67 -34.77
C GLU A 123 -7.70 18.34 -34.04
N LEU A 124 -7.91 17.22 -34.70
CA LEU A 124 -7.76 15.89 -34.11
C LEU A 124 -6.30 15.61 -33.69
N ARG A 125 -5.34 16.08 -34.47
CA ARG A 125 -3.91 15.96 -34.12
C ARG A 125 -3.60 16.73 -32.83
N HIS A 126 -4.14 17.95 -32.69
CA HIS A 126 -3.99 18.73 -31.46
C HIS A 126 -4.63 18.02 -30.26
N ILE A 127 -5.81 17.46 -30.43
CA ILE A 127 -6.50 16.68 -29.41
C ILE A 127 -5.69 15.43 -29.00
N ALA A 128 -5.16 14.68 -29.96
CA ALA A 128 -4.33 13.50 -29.67
C ALA A 128 -3.06 13.89 -28.87
N GLN A 129 -2.41 15.01 -29.22
CA GLN A 129 -1.26 15.52 -28.49
C GLN A 129 -1.64 15.89 -27.04
N GLN A 130 -2.74 16.61 -26.82
CA GLN A 130 -3.21 16.95 -25.49
C GLN A 130 -3.52 15.68 -24.66
N LYS A 131 -4.21 14.72 -25.26
CA LYS A 131 -4.54 13.44 -24.59
C LYS A 131 -3.30 12.62 -24.25
N ARG A 132 -2.25 12.65 -25.08
CA ARG A 132 -0.97 12.02 -24.76
C ARG A 132 -0.33 12.62 -23.52
N LEU A 133 -0.38 13.95 -23.37
CA LEU A 133 0.12 14.62 -22.16
C LEU A 133 -0.68 14.27 -20.91
N GLU A 134 -1.95 13.93 -21.08
CA GLU A 134 -2.86 13.55 -19.99
C GLU A 134 -2.87 12.05 -19.66
N LEU A 135 -2.21 11.18 -20.46
CA LEU A 135 -2.20 9.75 -20.22
C LEU A 135 -1.67 9.35 -18.81
N PRO A 136 -0.59 9.95 -18.28
CA PRO A 136 -0.16 9.68 -16.91
C PRO A 136 -1.24 10.02 -15.87
N MET A 137 -2.02 11.08 -16.10
CA MET A 137 -3.14 11.47 -15.24
C MET A 137 -4.29 10.46 -15.32
N ALA A 138 -4.64 10.01 -16.54
CA ALA A 138 -5.66 8.98 -16.74
C ALA A 138 -5.25 7.65 -16.10
N PHE A 139 -4.00 7.26 -16.22
CA PHE A 139 -3.42 6.10 -15.57
C PHE A 139 -3.45 6.23 -14.04
N GLY A 140 -3.07 7.39 -13.50
CA GLY A 140 -3.14 7.69 -12.07
C GLY A 140 -4.55 7.62 -11.52
N ASN A 141 -5.56 8.14 -12.25
CA ASN A 141 -6.96 8.01 -11.88
C ASN A 141 -7.38 6.54 -11.82
N ALA A 142 -7.01 5.73 -12.83
CA ALA A 142 -7.32 4.31 -12.86
C ALA A 142 -6.70 3.54 -11.68
N LEU A 143 -5.48 3.91 -11.27
CA LEU A 143 -4.77 3.23 -10.17
C LEU A 143 -5.25 3.68 -8.79
N PHE A 144 -5.58 4.97 -8.61
CA PHE A 144 -5.70 5.54 -7.26
C PHE A 144 -7.09 6.06 -6.90
N ASN A 145 -8.06 6.05 -7.81
CA ASN A 145 -9.37 6.64 -7.54
C ASN A 145 -10.53 5.63 -7.41
N GLY A 146 -10.33 4.38 -7.77
CA GLY A 146 -11.33 3.30 -7.67
C GLY A 146 -11.48 2.71 -6.27
N ALA A 147 -12.49 1.86 -6.10
CA ALA A 147 -12.71 1.07 -4.88
C ALA A 147 -11.53 0.13 -4.58
N GLU A 148 -10.84 -0.32 -5.62
CA GLU A 148 -9.67 -1.18 -5.53
C GLU A 148 -8.54 -0.49 -4.76
N SER A 149 -8.27 0.77 -5.06
CA SER A 149 -7.28 1.55 -4.32
C SER A 149 -7.72 1.87 -2.89
N GLU A 150 -9.00 2.11 -2.66
CA GLU A 150 -9.53 2.34 -1.31
C GLU A 150 -9.31 1.12 -0.42
N ALA A 151 -9.55 -0.08 -0.93
CA ALA A 151 -9.26 -1.31 -0.20
C ALA A 151 -7.76 -1.56 -0.03
N PHE A 152 -6.97 -1.39 -1.11
CA PHE A 152 -5.52 -1.61 -1.09
C PHE A 152 -4.79 -0.75 -0.06
N PHE A 153 -5.21 0.51 0.11
CA PHE A 153 -4.63 1.46 1.06
C PHE A 153 -5.39 1.58 2.39
N SER A 154 -6.42 0.76 2.61
CA SER A 154 -7.25 0.84 3.82
C SER A 154 -6.45 0.50 5.08
N LEU A 155 -6.46 1.41 6.05
CA LEU A 155 -5.88 1.17 7.38
C LEU A 155 -6.78 0.31 8.27
N SER A 156 -8.06 0.12 7.92
CA SER A 156 -9.04 -0.60 8.73
C SER A 156 -8.76 -2.09 8.84
N ASN A 157 -7.94 -2.63 7.91
CA ASN A 157 -7.63 -4.06 7.86
C ASN A 157 -6.52 -4.49 8.84
N GLY A 158 -5.98 -3.54 9.62
CA GLY A 158 -5.04 -3.79 10.70
C GLY A 158 -3.66 -4.25 10.22
N PHE A 159 -3.06 -5.19 10.95
CA PHE A 159 -1.71 -5.66 10.68
C PHE A 159 -1.61 -6.55 9.43
N LEU A 160 -0.43 -6.55 8.80
CA LEU A 160 -0.04 -7.65 7.92
C LEU A 160 -0.02 -8.95 8.73
N PRO A 161 -0.51 -10.08 8.17
CA PRO A 161 -0.55 -11.35 8.88
C PRO A 161 0.83 -11.82 9.35
N LEU A 162 0.89 -12.55 10.48
CA LEU A 162 2.12 -13.20 10.94
C LEU A 162 2.69 -14.16 9.88
N ASN A 163 1.80 -14.87 9.17
CA ASN A 163 2.14 -15.80 8.11
C ASN A 163 1.54 -15.31 6.80
N TYR A 164 2.28 -14.48 6.06
CA TYR A 164 1.88 -14.04 4.73
C TYR A 164 2.23 -15.12 3.70
N SER A 165 1.25 -15.49 2.86
CA SER A 165 1.45 -16.51 1.84
C SER A 165 2.44 -16.04 0.78
N THR A 166 3.47 -16.85 0.50
CA THR A 166 4.44 -16.57 -0.57
C THR A 166 3.76 -16.47 -1.94
N ALA A 167 2.72 -17.28 -2.18
CA ALA A 167 1.95 -17.24 -3.42
C ALA A 167 1.21 -15.90 -3.58
N GLN A 168 0.53 -15.43 -2.53
CA GLN A 168 -0.15 -14.12 -2.55
C GLN A 168 0.83 -12.96 -2.73
N GLN A 169 2.00 -13.03 -2.09
CA GLN A 169 3.07 -12.05 -2.29
C GLN A 169 3.54 -12.03 -3.75
N GLN A 170 3.74 -13.19 -4.36
CA GLN A 170 4.18 -13.29 -5.76
C GLN A 170 3.10 -12.78 -6.72
N GLU A 171 1.84 -13.07 -6.45
CA GLU A 171 0.71 -12.58 -7.26
C GLU A 171 0.64 -11.04 -7.22
N LEU A 172 0.74 -10.44 -6.02
CA LEU A 172 0.81 -8.98 -5.86
C LEU A 172 2.00 -8.38 -6.63
N MET A 173 3.18 -8.99 -6.50
CA MET A 173 4.39 -8.53 -7.19
C MET A 173 4.21 -8.58 -8.71
N ASN A 174 3.61 -9.64 -9.24
CA ASN A 174 3.35 -9.78 -10.66
C ASN A 174 2.36 -8.73 -11.17
N ALA A 175 1.29 -8.45 -10.42
CA ALA A 175 0.32 -7.41 -10.75
C ALA A 175 0.98 -6.02 -10.77
N LEU A 176 1.72 -5.66 -9.71
CA LEU A 176 2.43 -4.37 -9.64
C LEU A 176 3.44 -4.21 -10.79
N ASN A 177 4.20 -5.26 -11.13
CA ASN A 177 5.14 -5.22 -12.26
C ASN A 177 4.43 -5.01 -13.60
N ARG A 178 3.28 -5.67 -13.86
CA ARG A 178 2.52 -5.43 -15.09
C ARG A 178 1.99 -3.99 -15.17
N LEU A 179 1.49 -3.45 -14.07
CA LEU A 179 1.06 -2.04 -13.99
C LEU A 179 2.23 -1.07 -14.23
N VAL A 180 3.41 -1.33 -13.67
CA VAL A 180 4.63 -0.54 -13.94
C VAL A 180 5.00 -0.59 -15.42
N VAL A 181 4.98 -1.77 -16.06
CA VAL A 181 5.27 -1.92 -17.50
C VAL A 181 4.29 -1.13 -18.36
N ILE A 182 3.00 -1.12 -17.99
CA ILE A 182 1.99 -0.32 -18.70
C ILE A 182 2.33 1.18 -18.56
N GLY A 183 2.54 1.66 -17.33
CA GLY A 183 2.85 3.08 -17.05
C GLY A 183 4.14 3.56 -17.72
N ASP A 184 5.17 2.73 -17.74
CA ASP A 184 6.48 3.04 -18.37
C ASP A 184 6.41 3.08 -19.91
N SER A 185 5.36 2.53 -20.49
CA SER A 185 5.18 2.46 -21.94
C SER A 185 4.09 3.39 -22.49
N LEU A 186 3.56 4.32 -21.70
CA LEU A 186 2.46 5.22 -22.12
C LEU A 186 2.81 6.05 -23.35
N ASP A 187 4.06 6.46 -23.51
CA ASP A 187 4.57 7.17 -24.68
C ASP A 187 4.41 6.39 -25.99
N ARG A 188 4.47 5.05 -25.93
CA ARG A 188 4.33 4.12 -27.05
C ARG A 188 2.89 3.62 -27.24
N LEU A 189 1.94 4.09 -26.44
CA LEU A 189 0.53 3.64 -26.46
C LEU A 189 0.41 2.11 -26.36
N PRO A 190 0.70 1.51 -25.20
CA PRO A 190 0.70 0.06 -25.07
C PRO A 190 -0.69 -0.52 -25.36
N ILE A 191 -0.72 -1.70 -25.99
CA ILE A 191 -1.95 -2.47 -26.11
C ILE A 191 -2.20 -3.13 -24.75
N VAL A 192 -3.28 -2.75 -24.09
CA VAL A 192 -3.63 -3.22 -22.75
C VAL A 192 -4.87 -4.11 -22.87
N ASP A 193 -4.76 -5.35 -22.41
CA ASP A 193 -5.93 -6.21 -22.22
C ASP A 193 -6.73 -5.75 -21.02
N ALA A 194 -7.99 -5.39 -21.24
CA ALA A 194 -8.87 -4.85 -20.20
C ALA A 194 -9.09 -5.83 -19.04
N SER A 195 -9.25 -7.13 -19.35
CA SER A 195 -9.49 -8.16 -18.33
C SER A 195 -8.26 -8.37 -17.44
N VAL A 196 -7.06 -8.35 -18.04
CA VAL A 196 -5.80 -8.46 -17.29
C VAL A 196 -5.58 -7.22 -16.43
N PHE A 197 -5.80 -6.02 -16.97
CA PHE A 197 -5.64 -4.77 -16.24
C PHE A 197 -6.58 -4.67 -15.03
N GLU A 198 -7.86 -4.96 -15.22
CA GLU A 198 -8.83 -4.97 -14.12
C GLU A 198 -8.56 -6.12 -13.13
N GLY A 199 -8.08 -7.26 -13.63
CA GLY A 199 -7.60 -8.35 -12.79
C GLY A 199 -6.44 -7.94 -11.88
N ASP A 200 -5.49 -7.13 -12.39
CA ASP A 200 -4.39 -6.60 -11.61
C ASP A 200 -4.87 -5.62 -10.51
N LEU A 201 -5.79 -4.73 -10.85
CA LEU A 201 -6.41 -3.83 -9.85
C LEU A 201 -7.15 -4.63 -8.76
N LYS A 202 -7.85 -5.70 -9.15
CA LYS A 202 -8.51 -6.60 -8.20
C LYS A 202 -7.50 -7.32 -7.29
N ILE A 203 -6.36 -7.76 -7.79
CA ILE A 203 -5.28 -8.36 -6.97
C ILE A 203 -4.78 -7.36 -5.93
N LEU A 204 -4.60 -6.09 -6.30
CA LEU A 204 -4.27 -5.04 -5.34
C LEU A 204 -5.35 -4.95 -4.25
N MET A 205 -6.61 -4.83 -4.64
CA MET A 205 -7.75 -4.77 -3.73
C MET A 205 -7.75 -5.93 -2.74
N ASP A 206 -7.70 -7.16 -3.25
CA ASP A 206 -7.80 -8.37 -2.44
C ASP A 206 -6.59 -8.56 -1.50
N SER A 207 -5.43 -8.00 -1.85
CA SER A 207 -4.22 -8.06 -1.03
C SER A 207 -4.28 -7.15 0.21
N GLU A 208 -4.98 -6.01 0.12
CA GLU A 208 -5.06 -4.96 1.16
C GLU A 208 -3.68 -4.51 1.68
N TYR A 209 -2.64 -4.76 0.90
CA TYR A 209 -1.25 -4.81 1.38
C TYR A 209 -0.73 -3.45 1.85
N ALA A 210 -0.92 -2.39 1.06
CA ALA A 210 -0.27 -1.11 1.33
C ALA A 210 -0.80 -0.45 2.62
N GLY A 211 -2.11 -0.51 2.85
CA GLY A 211 -2.73 -0.02 4.08
C GLY A 211 -2.28 -0.83 5.30
N ARG A 212 -2.29 -2.17 5.19
CA ARG A 212 -1.82 -3.07 6.26
C ARG A 212 -0.33 -2.86 6.54
N LEU A 213 0.53 -2.68 5.53
CA LEU A 213 1.94 -2.38 5.73
C LEU A 213 2.11 -1.08 6.50
N LEU A 214 1.44 -0.01 6.07
CA LEU A 214 1.54 1.30 6.70
C LEU A 214 1.06 1.27 8.15
N TYR A 215 -0.04 0.58 8.43
CA TYR A 215 -0.52 0.34 9.79
C TYR A 215 0.52 -0.43 10.61
N THR A 216 1.02 -1.55 10.08
CA THR A 216 1.99 -2.43 10.76
C THR A 216 3.26 -1.68 11.17
N ILE A 217 3.91 -0.99 10.23
CA ILE A 217 5.17 -0.29 10.53
C ILE A 217 4.95 0.87 11.50
N THR A 218 3.79 1.52 11.46
CA THR A 218 3.44 2.58 12.42
C THR A 218 3.28 1.99 13.83
N ARG A 219 2.56 0.89 13.98
CA ARG A 219 2.35 0.22 15.27
C ARG A 219 3.64 -0.38 15.84
N LEU A 220 4.43 -1.05 14.99
CA LEU A 220 5.76 -1.55 15.39
C LEU A 220 6.64 -0.41 15.90
N THR A 221 6.66 0.72 15.19
CA THR A 221 7.42 1.91 15.63
C THR A 221 7.01 2.36 17.03
N ASP A 222 5.70 2.50 17.26
CA ASP A 222 5.17 2.95 18.56
C ASP A 222 5.56 2.00 19.69
N TYR A 223 5.48 0.70 19.49
CA TYR A 223 5.90 -0.32 20.49
C TYR A 223 7.41 -0.27 20.75
N LEU A 224 8.22 -0.24 19.70
CA LEU A 224 9.68 -0.22 19.80
C LEU A 224 10.18 1.05 20.49
N GLU A 225 9.68 2.24 20.10
CA GLU A 225 10.05 3.51 20.69
C GLU A 225 9.72 3.56 22.19
N ARG A 226 8.57 3.05 22.63
CA ARG A 226 8.17 3.02 24.04
C ARG A 226 9.04 2.11 24.87
N VAL A 227 9.29 0.89 24.41
CA VAL A 227 10.19 -0.02 25.12
C VAL A 227 11.58 0.60 25.17
N THR A 228 12.10 1.13 24.07
CA THR A 228 13.40 1.78 24.00
C THR A 228 13.52 2.93 25.02
N HIS A 229 12.54 3.81 25.05
CA HIS A 229 12.53 4.93 26.02
C HIS A 229 12.48 4.43 27.47
N THR A 230 11.73 3.38 27.75
CA THR A 230 11.60 2.81 29.09
C THR A 230 12.93 2.18 29.55
N ILE A 231 13.63 1.43 28.69
CA ILE A 231 14.90 0.78 29.07
C ILE A 231 16.08 1.74 29.08
N ASP A 232 16.02 2.85 28.34
CA ASP A 232 17.07 3.87 28.35
C ASP A 232 17.25 4.53 29.74
N GLY A 233 16.16 4.65 30.50
CA GLY A 233 16.16 5.17 31.87
C GLY A 233 16.71 4.21 32.93
N LEU A 234 17.07 2.95 32.57
CA LEU A 234 17.57 1.96 33.53
C LEU A 234 19.06 2.12 33.78
N ASP A 235 19.46 2.08 35.04
CA ASP A 235 20.83 2.16 35.48
C ASP A 235 21.44 0.82 35.88
N GLN A 236 22.64 0.81 36.45
CA GLN A 236 23.33 -0.42 36.89
C GLN A 236 22.67 -1.13 38.08
N SER A 237 21.71 -0.52 38.76
CA SER A 237 21.04 -1.14 39.92
C SER A 237 20.21 -2.39 39.54
N ILE A 238 19.91 -2.53 38.25
CA ILE A 238 19.16 -3.69 37.73
C ILE A 238 20.07 -4.87 37.37
N CYS A 239 21.40 -4.73 37.42
CA CYS A 239 22.32 -5.83 37.08
C CYS A 239 22.15 -7.01 38.07
N GLY A 240 22.37 -8.22 37.59
CA GLY A 240 22.13 -9.47 38.32
C GLY A 240 20.77 -10.10 37.98
N ALA A 241 20.05 -10.59 38.98
CA ALA A 241 18.79 -11.33 38.78
C ALA A 241 17.71 -10.54 38.00
N PRO A 242 17.48 -9.22 38.26
CA PRO A 242 16.54 -8.45 37.43
C PRO A 242 16.92 -8.42 35.96
N MET A 243 18.20 -8.24 35.65
CA MET A 243 18.68 -8.22 34.26
C MET A 243 18.54 -9.59 33.60
N GLY A 244 18.75 -10.69 34.33
CA GLY A 244 18.50 -12.05 33.85
C GLY A 244 17.04 -12.23 33.42
N TYR A 245 16.09 -11.70 34.21
CA TYR A 245 14.68 -11.69 33.85
C TYR A 245 14.43 -10.87 32.57
N PHE A 246 14.97 -9.65 32.45
CA PHE A 246 14.79 -8.82 31.25
C PHE A 246 15.38 -9.48 30.01
N LYS A 247 16.55 -10.12 30.13
CA LYS A 247 17.15 -10.88 29.03
C LYS A 247 16.21 -11.99 28.56
N GLN A 248 15.63 -12.76 29.49
CA GLN A 248 14.66 -13.81 29.16
C GLN A 248 13.42 -13.24 28.44
N GLN A 249 12.85 -12.11 28.91
CA GLN A 249 11.69 -11.50 28.24
C GLN A 249 12.04 -10.98 26.84
N TYR A 250 13.22 -10.38 26.69
CA TYR A 250 13.74 -9.92 25.39
C TYR A 250 13.92 -11.09 24.41
N GLU A 251 14.56 -12.18 24.86
CA GLU A 251 14.80 -13.36 24.02
C GLU A 251 13.48 -14.03 23.63
N SER A 252 12.62 -14.39 24.60
CA SER A 252 11.39 -15.16 24.34
C SER A 252 10.33 -14.38 23.55
N HIS A 253 10.22 -13.05 23.73
CA HIS A 253 9.17 -12.29 23.07
C HIS A 253 9.68 -11.49 21.87
N TYR A 254 10.81 -10.77 22.03
CA TYR A 254 11.31 -9.97 20.92
C TYR A 254 12.11 -10.81 19.92
N VAL A 255 13.14 -11.53 20.36
CA VAL A 255 14.02 -12.27 19.44
C VAL A 255 13.29 -13.43 18.76
N GLU A 256 12.50 -14.20 19.50
CA GLU A 256 11.81 -15.38 18.96
C GLU A 256 10.51 -15.06 18.20
N SER A 257 9.86 -13.93 18.48
CA SER A 257 8.54 -13.64 17.93
C SER A 257 8.49 -12.33 17.11
N VAL A 258 8.83 -11.18 17.71
CA VAL A 258 8.72 -9.86 17.06
C VAL A 258 9.75 -9.69 15.95
N GLN A 259 11.02 -10.00 16.22
CA GLN A 259 12.10 -9.82 15.26
C GLN A 259 11.94 -10.66 13.97
N PRO A 260 11.56 -11.95 14.01
CA PRO A 260 11.26 -12.71 12.79
C PRO A 260 10.09 -12.14 12.00
N TYR A 261 9.06 -11.63 12.68
CA TYR A 261 7.95 -10.93 12.01
C TYR A 261 8.44 -9.67 11.29
N MET A 262 9.22 -8.82 11.97
CA MET A 262 9.85 -7.64 11.36
C MET A 262 10.72 -8.00 10.16
N GLY A 263 11.47 -9.10 10.23
CA GLY A 263 12.27 -9.61 9.11
C GLY A 263 11.43 -9.96 7.88
N ARG A 264 10.23 -10.54 8.07
CA ARG A 264 9.27 -10.80 6.97
C ARG A 264 8.71 -9.51 6.39
N ILE A 265 8.31 -8.55 7.25
CA ILE A 265 7.84 -7.22 6.82
C ILE A 265 8.92 -6.52 5.99
N ASN A 266 10.16 -6.48 6.45
CA ASN A 266 11.27 -5.86 5.74
C ASN A 266 11.45 -6.47 4.34
N ARG A 267 11.50 -7.80 4.26
CA ARG A 267 11.67 -8.50 2.97
C ARG A 267 10.55 -8.17 1.98
N SER A 268 9.30 -8.20 2.45
CA SER A 268 8.13 -7.90 1.62
C SER A 268 8.13 -6.42 1.19
N ALA A 269 8.40 -5.50 2.11
CA ALA A 269 8.41 -4.06 1.83
C ALA A 269 9.49 -3.67 0.82
N TYR A 270 10.70 -4.22 0.92
CA TYR A 270 11.77 -3.97 -0.06
C TYR A 270 11.44 -4.46 -1.47
N GLN A 271 10.52 -5.40 -1.62
CA GLN A 271 10.02 -5.85 -2.92
C GLN A 271 8.88 -4.96 -3.44
N VAL A 272 7.93 -4.60 -2.59
CA VAL A 272 6.70 -3.91 -3.00
C VAL A 272 6.88 -2.40 -3.10
N LEU A 273 7.56 -1.77 -2.13
CA LEU A 273 7.63 -0.30 -2.07
C LEU A 273 8.32 0.34 -3.29
N PRO A 274 9.38 -0.23 -3.90
CA PRO A 274 9.93 0.33 -5.12
C PRO A 274 8.92 0.39 -6.26
N LEU A 275 8.15 -0.69 -6.47
CA LEU A 275 7.13 -0.73 -7.52
C LEU A 275 6.00 0.27 -7.25
N LEU A 276 5.56 0.37 -6.00
CA LEU A 276 4.54 1.33 -5.61
C LEU A 276 5.01 2.78 -5.82
N ASN A 277 6.24 3.10 -5.45
CA ASN A 277 6.82 4.42 -5.68
C ASN A 277 6.91 4.73 -7.19
N THR A 278 7.33 3.77 -8.00
CA THR A 278 7.35 3.92 -9.46
C THR A 278 5.94 4.19 -10.01
N LEU A 279 4.89 3.51 -9.52
CA LEU A 279 3.52 3.79 -9.94
C LEU A 279 3.06 5.20 -9.58
N PHE A 280 3.45 5.74 -8.42
CA PHE A 280 3.18 7.15 -8.09
C PHE A 280 3.89 8.11 -9.04
N GLU A 281 5.14 7.84 -9.39
CA GLU A 281 5.93 8.66 -10.33
C GLU A 281 5.33 8.63 -11.74
N LEU A 282 4.94 7.46 -12.23
CA LEU A 282 4.32 7.26 -13.56
C LEU A 282 2.90 7.88 -13.66
N SER A 283 2.29 8.23 -12.53
CA SER A 283 0.97 8.87 -12.45
C SER A 283 1.03 10.39 -12.26
N ALA A 284 2.22 10.99 -12.42
CA ALA A 284 2.41 12.44 -12.25
C ALA A 284 1.69 13.25 -13.36
N PRO A 285 1.24 14.48 -13.02
CA PRO A 285 1.39 15.20 -11.76
C PRO A 285 0.39 14.72 -10.69
N LEU A 286 0.86 14.57 -9.46
CA LEU A 286 0.00 14.26 -8.31
C LEU A 286 -0.42 15.55 -7.57
N SER A 287 -1.60 15.54 -6.93
CA SER A 287 -2.00 16.59 -6.00
C SER A 287 -1.03 16.68 -4.81
N ASN A 288 -1.06 17.80 -4.07
CA ASN A 288 -0.23 17.97 -2.89
C ASN A 288 -0.52 16.88 -1.83
N GLU A 289 -1.79 16.55 -1.66
CA GLU A 289 -2.26 15.53 -0.71
C GLU A 289 -1.78 14.14 -1.11
N MET A 290 -1.84 13.80 -2.41
CA MET A 290 -1.33 12.53 -2.91
C MET A 290 0.19 12.44 -2.84
N ARG A 291 0.92 13.53 -3.08
CA ARG A 291 2.38 13.57 -2.87
C ARG A 291 2.76 13.35 -1.40
N PHE A 292 2.07 14.02 -0.48
CA PHE A 292 2.27 13.80 0.95
C PHE A 292 1.95 12.36 1.36
N PHE A 293 0.87 11.80 0.82
CA PHE A 293 0.48 10.41 1.06
C PHE A 293 1.53 9.42 0.53
N SER A 294 1.98 9.59 -0.72
CA SER A 294 2.97 8.71 -1.35
C SER A 294 4.31 8.70 -0.60
N GLN A 295 4.73 9.83 -0.03
CA GLN A 295 5.96 9.95 0.75
C GLN A 295 6.00 9.01 1.96
N GLN A 296 4.85 8.61 2.52
CA GLN A 296 4.81 7.66 3.63
C GLN A 296 5.41 6.30 3.28
N PHE A 297 5.35 5.92 1.98
CA PHE A 297 5.87 4.67 1.43
C PHE A 297 7.29 4.78 0.89
N SER A 298 7.90 5.95 0.91
CA SER A 298 9.26 6.14 0.40
C SER A 298 10.29 5.40 1.25
N LEU A 299 11.16 4.63 0.58
CA LEU A 299 12.30 3.96 1.22
C LEU A 299 13.41 4.94 1.65
N THR A 300 13.47 6.13 1.03
CA THR A 300 14.60 7.07 1.16
C THR A 300 14.26 8.39 1.82
N ALA A 301 13.01 8.84 1.74
CA ALA A 301 12.60 10.11 2.35
C ALA A 301 12.73 10.06 3.88
N ALA A 302 13.50 10.97 4.45
CA ALA A 302 13.88 10.97 5.87
C ALA A 302 12.68 10.94 6.83
N ASP A 303 11.56 11.59 6.44
CA ASP A 303 10.34 11.68 7.25
C ASP A 303 9.29 10.62 6.87
N SER A 304 9.63 9.66 5.99
CA SER A 304 8.71 8.56 5.66
C SER A 304 8.44 7.68 6.89
N ARG A 305 7.27 7.04 6.90
CA ARG A 305 6.94 6.04 7.93
C ARG A 305 7.91 4.87 7.92
N TRP A 306 8.37 4.48 6.73
CA TRP A 306 9.38 3.45 6.58
C TRP A 306 10.69 3.80 7.28
N GLN A 307 11.24 4.99 7.03
CA GLN A 307 12.49 5.43 7.66
C GLN A 307 12.37 5.59 9.18
N ARG A 308 11.22 6.07 9.68
CA ARG A 308 10.97 6.13 11.13
C ARG A 308 10.97 4.73 11.75
N TYR A 309 10.31 3.76 11.10
CA TYR A 309 10.30 2.37 11.53
C TYR A 309 11.71 1.77 11.56
N GLN A 310 12.53 2.01 10.51
CA GLN A 310 13.90 1.52 10.45
C GLN A 310 14.76 2.10 11.59
N ARG A 311 14.65 3.41 11.86
CA ARG A 311 15.36 4.05 12.98
C ARG A 311 14.90 3.49 14.33
N ALA A 312 13.63 3.33 14.57
CA ALA A 312 13.11 2.74 15.79
C ALA A 312 13.60 1.31 16.01
N SER A 313 13.65 0.50 14.96
CA SER A 313 14.17 -0.86 15.00
C SER A 313 15.65 -0.92 15.37
N GLN A 314 16.48 -0.08 14.74
CA GLN A 314 17.92 0.01 15.02
C GLN A 314 18.19 0.52 16.43
N GLU A 315 17.48 1.55 16.86
CA GLU A 315 17.60 2.14 18.18
C GLU A 315 17.21 1.14 19.28
N HIS A 316 16.12 0.40 19.08
CA HIS A 316 15.67 -0.63 19.98
C HIS A 316 16.77 -1.71 20.21
N ALA A 317 17.33 -2.23 19.12
CA ALA A 317 18.40 -3.22 19.20
C ALA A 317 19.66 -2.67 19.89
N ARG A 318 20.01 -1.42 19.59
CA ARG A 318 21.16 -0.73 20.18
C ARG A 318 20.98 -0.53 21.69
N GLN A 319 19.82 -0.10 22.14
CA GLN A 319 19.57 0.15 23.57
C GLN A 319 19.61 -1.15 24.38
N TRP A 320 19.02 -2.24 23.88
CA TRP A 320 19.16 -3.53 24.54
C TRP A 320 20.61 -4.00 24.62
N SER A 321 21.38 -3.88 23.53
CA SER A 321 22.81 -4.24 23.51
C SER A 321 23.60 -3.41 24.52
N THR A 322 23.32 -2.12 24.61
CA THR A 322 23.96 -1.21 25.57
C THR A 322 23.61 -1.60 27.02
N LEU A 323 22.35 -1.91 27.29
CA LEU A 323 21.90 -2.30 28.61
C LEU A 323 22.53 -3.63 29.07
N PHE A 324 22.57 -4.65 28.19
CA PHE A 324 23.25 -5.91 28.48
C PHE A 324 24.75 -5.72 28.70
N GLY A 325 25.41 -4.89 27.87
CA GLY A 325 26.81 -4.57 28.01
C GLY A 325 27.17 -3.90 29.36
N ARG A 326 26.29 -3.00 29.85
CA ARG A 326 26.46 -2.38 31.19
C ARG A 326 26.47 -3.40 32.33
N CYS A 327 25.76 -4.52 32.16
CA CYS A 327 25.69 -5.60 33.14
C CYS A 327 26.62 -6.80 32.84
N ALA A 328 27.57 -6.63 31.92
CA ALA A 328 28.51 -7.69 31.49
C ALA A 328 27.79 -8.94 30.95
N MET A 329 26.63 -8.78 30.30
CA MET A 329 25.89 -9.86 29.69
C MET A 329 25.98 -9.77 28.15
N SER A 330 26.02 -10.91 27.46
CA SER A 330 25.95 -11.00 25.99
C SER A 330 24.56 -11.39 25.51
N VAL A 331 24.16 -10.91 24.32
CA VAL A 331 22.97 -11.39 23.60
C VAL A 331 23.33 -12.68 22.89
N GLY A 332 22.57 -13.77 23.11
CA GLY A 332 22.75 -15.04 22.40
C GLY A 332 23.93 -15.92 22.86
N GLY A 333 24.57 -15.64 23.99
CA GLY A 333 25.58 -16.50 24.59
C GLY A 333 24.95 -17.45 25.60
N GLU A 334 25.21 -18.77 25.47
CA GLU A 334 25.01 -19.72 26.56
C GLU A 334 25.78 -19.25 27.79
N SER A 335 25.13 -19.23 28.93
CA SER A 335 25.71 -18.94 30.25
C SER A 335 26.49 -20.14 30.77
#